data_67c4b9529cd2b4fef01047be812125c7
#
_entry.id   67c4b9529cd2b4fef01047be812125c7
#
_cell.length_a   1.000
_cell.length_b   1.000
_cell.length_c   1.000
_cell.angle_alpha   90.00
_cell.angle_beta   90.00
_cell.angle_gamma   90.00
#
_symmetry.space_group_name_H-M   'P 1'
#
loop_
_entity.id
_entity.type
_entity.pdbx_description
1 polymer ?
#
loop_
_entity_poly.entity_id
_entity_poly.type
_entity_poly.pdbx_seq_one_letter_code
_entity_poly.pdbx_strand_id
1 'polypeptide(L)'
;IKRDGYLALLAGGLFFLLICITGKQGFYTIISLILNTIIFAFGFQAFMKGENILNICNVIAFLFSVTTLICLNGIHRKTWASVISTICVLFLIMALFEFSIQFFGDLDYSNLEYLGSMSNSADIFWTDILLTGLGAIMDVAVTISAATGEIVRKNPDVSLRKLIHSGREIGYDIMGTMINV
;
A
#
# COMPACT_ATOMS: atom_id res chain seq x y z
N ILE A 1 -20.24 -10.06 22.76
CA ILE A 1 -20.52 -8.74 23.36
C ILE A 1 -19.35 -8.24 24.23
N LYS A 2 -18.79 -9.00 25.19
CA LYS A 2 -17.64 -8.55 26.00
C LYS A 2 -16.33 -8.43 25.16
N ARG A 3 -16.05 -9.38 24.29
CA ARG A 3 -14.87 -9.39 23.41
C ARG A 3 -14.87 -8.19 22.47
N ASP A 4 -16.00 -7.86 21.88
CA ASP A 4 -16.13 -6.77 20.92
C ASP A 4 -15.93 -5.41 21.59
N GLY A 5 -16.38 -5.28 22.88
CA GLY A 5 -16.12 -4.10 23.69
C GLY A 5 -14.62 -3.88 24.00
N TYR A 6 -13.86 -4.95 24.29
CA TYR A 6 -12.40 -4.86 24.48
C TYR A 6 -11.68 -4.51 23.18
N LEU A 7 -12.08 -5.08 22.05
CA LEU A 7 -11.50 -4.73 20.74
C LEU A 7 -11.77 -3.28 20.38
N ALA A 8 -12.98 -2.79 20.59
CA ALA A 8 -13.32 -1.38 20.36
C ALA A 8 -12.51 -0.43 21.26
N LEU A 9 -12.30 -0.79 22.53
CA LEU A 9 -11.51 -0.01 23.46
C LEU A 9 -10.03 0.01 23.07
N LEU A 10 -9.48 -1.13 22.67
CA LEU A 10 -8.11 -1.22 22.16
C LEU A 10 -7.93 -0.39 20.88
N ALA A 11 -8.85 -0.51 19.92
CA ALA A 11 -8.82 0.28 18.68
C ALA A 11 -8.91 1.78 18.98
N GLY A 12 -9.83 2.20 19.85
CA GLY A 12 -9.98 3.59 20.28
C GLY A 12 -8.73 4.12 20.98
N GLY A 13 -8.12 3.30 21.86
CA GLY A 13 -6.85 3.63 22.51
C GLY A 13 -5.70 3.80 21.53
N LEU A 14 -5.63 2.94 20.52
CA LEU A 14 -4.61 3.01 19.45
C LEU A 14 -4.80 4.29 18.61
N PHE A 15 -6.02 4.63 18.22
CA PHE A 15 -6.28 5.89 17.50
C PHE A 15 -5.97 7.13 18.34
N PHE A 16 -6.31 7.09 19.64
CA PHE A 16 -5.97 8.17 20.54
C PHE A 16 -4.45 8.37 20.66
N LEU A 17 -3.69 7.28 20.87
CA LEU A 17 -2.22 7.32 20.92
C LEU A 17 -1.63 7.85 19.61
N LEU A 18 -2.16 7.41 18.47
CA LEU A 18 -1.71 7.87 17.16
C LEU A 18 -1.87 9.38 17.00
N ILE A 19 -3.01 9.95 17.40
CA ILE A 19 -3.24 11.40 17.36
C ILE A 19 -2.31 12.13 18.35
N CYS A 20 -2.13 11.60 19.58
CA CYS A 20 -1.28 12.22 20.60
C CYS A 20 0.19 12.29 20.18
N ILE A 21 0.70 11.23 19.50
CA ILE A 21 2.12 11.15 19.10
C ILE A 21 2.36 11.93 17.80
N THR A 22 1.50 11.81 16.82
CA THR A 22 1.72 12.36 15.46
C THR A 22 0.98 13.67 15.19
N GLY A 23 0.09 14.09 16.10
CA GLY A 23 -0.64 15.35 15.98
C GLY A 23 -1.47 15.43 14.70
N LYS A 24 -1.27 16.50 13.91
CA LYS A 24 -2.03 16.73 12.66
C LYS A 24 -1.85 15.61 11.63
N GLN A 25 -0.67 15.01 11.57
CA GLN A 25 -0.39 13.93 10.62
C GLN A 25 -1.19 12.66 10.98
N GLY A 26 -1.33 12.35 12.28
CA GLY A 26 -2.18 11.24 12.74
C GLY A 26 -3.64 11.40 12.36
N PHE A 27 -4.15 12.63 12.41
CA PHE A 27 -5.51 12.92 11.96
C PHE A 27 -5.71 12.62 10.46
N TYR A 28 -4.77 13.03 9.60
CA TYR A 28 -4.82 12.70 8.16
C TYR A 28 -4.67 11.18 7.90
N THR A 29 -3.90 10.48 8.73
CA THR A 29 -3.78 9.01 8.65
C THR A 29 -5.13 8.34 8.95
N ILE A 30 -5.86 8.80 9.96
CA ILE A 30 -7.19 8.27 10.29
C ILE A 30 -8.19 8.54 9.16
N ILE A 31 -8.17 9.74 8.59
CA ILE A 31 -9.02 10.07 7.43
C ILE A 31 -8.71 9.13 6.26
N SER A 32 -7.44 8.91 5.96
CA SER A 32 -7.01 7.99 4.92
C SER A 32 -7.51 6.56 5.17
N LEU A 33 -7.41 6.09 6.42
CA LEU A 33 -7.89 4.77 6.81
C LEU A 33 -9.41 4.63 6.61
N ILE A 34 -10.18 5.64 7.02
CA ILE A 34 -11.65 5.64 6.84
C ILE A 34 -11.99 5.62 5.34
N LEU A 35 -11.34 6.47 4.53
CA LEU A 35 -11.57 6.51 3.09
C LEU A 35 -11.22 5.18 2.42
N ASN A 36 -10.08 4.59 2.76
CA ASN A 36 -9.68 3.29 2.23
C ASN A 36 -10.64 2.18 2.65
N THR A 37 -11.17 2.21 3.88
CA THR A 37 -12.21 1.27 4.33
C THR A 37 -13.49 1.42 3.52
N ILE A 38 -13.90 2.65 3.21
CA ILE A 38 -15.07 2.92 2.35
C ILE A 38 -14.82 2.39 0.93
N ILE A 39 -13.67 2.67 0.34
CA ILE A 39 -13.29 2.18 -0.99
C ILE A 39 -13.32 0.63 -1.01
N PHE A 40 -12.76 0.00 0.01
CA PHE A 40 -12.77 -1.46 0.16
C PHE A 40 -14.20 -2.01 0.24
N ALA A 41 -15.08 -1.38 1.02
CA ALA A 41 -16.47 -1.79 1.16
C ALA A 41 -17.23 -1.70 -0.18
N PHE A 42 -16.99 -0.67 -0.99
CA PHE A 42 -17.56 -0.55 -2.34
C PHE A 42 -17.00 -1.63 -3.28
N GLY A 43 -15.70 -1.91 -3.24
CA GLY A 43 -15.11 -3.00 -4.00
C GLY A 43 -15.68 -4.36 -3.62
N PHE A 44 -15.86 -4.61 -2.33
CA PHE A 44 -16.50 -5.83 -1.85
C PHE A 44 -17.95 -5.97 -2.34
N GLN A 45 -18.72 -4.87 -2.35
CA GLN A 45 -20.07 -4.88 -2.93
C GLN A 45 -20.07 -5.17 -4.43
N ALA A 46 -19.10 -4.65 -5.19
CA ALA A 46 -18.95 -4.95 -6.61
C ALA A 46 -18.63 -6.44 -6.83
N PHE A 47 -17.75 -7.01 -6.01
CA PHE A 47 -17.45 -8.45 -6.02
C PHE A 47 -18.70 -9.30 -5.76
N MET A 48 -19.53 -8.92 -4.79
CA MET A 48 -20.79 -9.62 -4.50
C MET A 48 -21.83 -9.53 -5.64
N LYS A 49 -21.68 -8.57 -6.55
CA LYS A 49 -22.51 -8.45 -7.76
C LYS A 49 -22.00 -9.31 -8.93
N GLY A 50 -20.87 -10.01 -8.75
CA GLY A 50 -20.29 -10.90 -9.75
C GLY A 50 -19.28 -10.23 -10.70
N GLU A 51 -18.79 -9.02 -10.35
CA GLU A 51 -17.71 -8.40 -11.10
C GLU A 51 -16.38 -9.17 -10.92
N ASN A 52 -15.51 -9.07 -11.90
CA ASN A 52 -14.21 -9.77 -11.88
C ASN A 52 -13.31 -9.21 -10.76
N ILE A 53 -12.84 -10.08 -9.88
CA ILE A 53 -12.05 -9.72 -8.70
C ILE A 53 -10.75 -8.98 -9.06
N LEU A 54 -10.06 -9.38 -10.14
CA LEU A 54 -8.82 -8.73 -10.59
C LEU A 54 -9.05 -7.27 -11.01
N ASN A 55 -10.13 -7.01 -11.74
CA ASN A 55 -10.49 -5.64 -12.14
C ASN A 55 -10.81 -4.77 -10.93
N ILE A 56 -11.59 -5.31 -9.99
CA ILE A 56 -11.92 -4.62 -8.73
C ILE A 56 -10.63 -4.29 -7.96
N CYS A 57 -9.72 -5.26 -7.82
CA CYS A 57 -8.50 -5.06 -7.06
C CYS A 57 -7.54 -4.08 -7.71
N ASN A 58 -7.43 -4.06 -9.04
CA ASN A 58 -6.65 -3.05 -9.76
C ASN A 58 -7.19 -1.64 -9.47
N VAL A 59 -8.51 -1.46 -9.49
CA VAL A 59 -9.14 -0.18 -9.19
C VAL A 59 -8.94 0.20 -7.71
N ILE A 60 -9.10 -0.74 -6.79
CA ILE A 60 -8.87 -0.52 -5.36
C ILE A 60 -7.40 -0.14 -5.12
N ALA A 61 -6.44 -0.85 -5.71
CA ALA A 61 -5.01 -0.57 -5.56
C ALA A 61 -4.67 0.86 -6.04
N PHE A 62 -5.23 1.27 -7.18
CA PHE A 62 -5.07 2.63 -7.68
C PHE A 62 -5.68 3.66 -6.72
N LEU A 63 -6.92 3.46 -6.29
CA LEU A 63 -7.61 4.39 -5.38
C LEU A 63 -6.92 4.47 -4.02
N PHE A 64 -6.47 3.35 -3.46
CA PHE A 64 -5.71 3.31 -2.21
C PHE A 64 -4.41 4.12 -2.33
N SER A 65 -3.65 3.92 -3.42
CA SER A 65 -2.40 4.66 -3.66
C SER A 65 -2.65 6.16 -3.70
N VAL A 66 -3.64 6.58 -4.49
CA VAL A 66 -4.00 8.00 -4.63
C VAL A 66 -4.47 8.59 -3.31
N THR A 67 -5.44 7.94 -2.66
CA THR A 67 -6.04 8.43 -1.41
C THR A 67 -5.02 8.54 -0.30
N THR A 68 -4.24 7.49 -0.06
CA THR A 68 -3.27 7.46 1.04
C THR A 68 -2.14 8.46 0.80
N LEU A 69 -1.54 8.49 -0.38
CA LEU A 69 -0.45 9.40 -0.68
C LEU A 69 -0.90 10.87 -0.67
N ILE A 70 -2.11 11.18 -1.14
CA ILE A 70 -2.66 12.54 -1.07
C ILE A 70 -2.96 12.94 0.38
N CYS A 71 -3.59 12.06 1.16
CA CYS A 71 -3.89 12.36 2.56
C CYS A 71 -2.64 12.59 3.41
N LEU A 72 -1.58 11.80 3.20
CA LEU A 72 -0.36 11.89 4.01
C LEU A 72 0.58 12.99 3.55
N ASN A 73 0.75 13.18 2.25
CA ASN A 73 1.74 14.11 1.67
C ASN A 73 1.13 15.42 1.15
N GLY A 74 -0.21 15.51 1.10
CA GLY A 74 -0.91 16.64 0.50
C GLY A 74 -0.87 16.65 -1.04
N ILE A 75 -1.55 17.61 -1.66
CA ILE A 75 -1.60 17.77 -3.12
C ILE A 75 -0.39 18.56 -3.60
N HIS A 76 0.71 17.88 -3.81
CA HIS A 76 1.97 18.46 -4.27
C HIS A 76 2.52 17.66 -5.47
N ARG A 77 3.41 18.26 -6.25
CA ARG A 77 4.08 17.57 -7.38
C ARG A 77 4.81 16.29 -6.94
N LYS A 78 5.41 16.28 -5.75
CA LYS A 78 6.06 15.11 -5.15
C LYS A 78 5.08 13.95 -4.91
N THR A 79 3.85 14.24 -4.53
CA THR A 79 2.82 13.23 -4.27
C THR A 79 2.43 12.51 -5.56
N TRP A 80 2.24 13.24 -6.65
CA TRP A 80 1.97 12.66 -7.96
C TRP A 80 3.13 11.80 -8.46
N ALA A 81 4.38 12.25 -8.24
CA ALA A 81 5.55 11.42 -8.55
C ALA A 81 5.55 10.11 -7.76
N SER A 82 5.22 10.14 -6.46
CA SER A 82 5.11 8.94 -5.63
C SER A 82 3.97 8.03 -6.09
N VAL A 83 2.81 8.55 -6.46
CA VAL A 83 1.68 7.76 -7.00
C VAL A 83 2.10 7.05 -8.27
N ILE A 84 2.69 7.77 -9.23
CA ILE A 84 3.15 7.19 -10.50
C ILE A 84 4.20 6.11 -10.24
N SER A 85 5.17 6.38 -9.37
CA SER A 85 6.21 5.42 -9.00
C SER A 85 5.62 4.15 -8.37
N THR A 86 4.67 4.28 -7.45
CA THR A 86 3.98 3.14 -6.82
C THR A 86 3.25 2.28 -7.86
N ILE A 87 2.52 2.90 -8.78
CA ILE A 87 1.82 2.20 -9.86
C ILE A 87 2.80 1.50 -10.80
N CYS A 88 3.91 2.16 -11.18
CA CYS A 88 4.93 1.54 -12.02
C CYS A 88 5.57 0.32 -11.34
N VAL A 89 5.85 0.39 -10.04
CA VAL A 89 6.42 -0.75 -9.30
C VAL A 89 5.41 -1.88 -9.16
N LEU A 90 4.13 -1.58 -8.91
CA LEU A 90 3.07 -2.60 -8.90
C LEU A 90 2.97 -3.31 -10.24
N PHE A 91 2.96 -2.56 -11.34
CA PHE A 91 2.95 -3.13 -12.68
C PHE A 91 4.18 -4.01 -12.93
N LEU A 92 5.36 -3.59 -12.50
CA LEU A 92 6.59 -4.38 -12.61
C LEU A 92 6.49 -5.69 -11.84
N ILE A 93 5.97 -5.67 -10.61
CA ILE A 93 5.78 -6.88 -9.79
C ILE A 93 4.82 -7.84 -10.47
N MET A 94 3.69 -7.34 -10.97
CA MET A 94 2.71 -8.16 -11.68
C MET A 94 3.32 -8.78 -12.96
N ALA A 95 4.08 -8.00 -13.72
CA ALA A 95 4.75 -8.49 -14.93
C ALA A 95 5.81 -9.56 -14.62
N LEU A 96 6.61 -9.37 -13.56
CA LEU A 96 7.60 -10.35 -13.12
C LEU A 96 6.94 -11.64 -12.63
N PHE A 97 5.82 -11.55 -11.95
CA PHE A 97 5.08 -12.71 -11.49
C PHE A 97 4.47 -13.49 -12.65
N GLU A 98 3.84 -12.81 -13.62
CA GLU A 98 3.30 -13.45 -14.82
C GLU A 98 4.39 -14.12 -15.65
N PHE A 99 5.53 -13.46 -15.81
CA PHE A 99 6.71 -14.03 -16.43
C PHE A 99 7.19 -15.30 -15.70
N SER A 100 7.18 -15.28 -14.36
CA SER A 100 7.56 -16.44 -13.55
C SER A 100 6.64 -17.64 -13.77
N ILE A 101 5.33 -17.42 -13.82
CA ILE A 101 4.35 -18.50 -14.10
C ILE A 101 4.56 -19.11 -15.49
N GLN A 102 4.83 -18.28 -16.50
CA GLN A 102 5.10 -18.78 -17.86
C GLN A 102 6.34 -19.69 -17.93
N PHE A 103 7.35 -19.43 -17.09
CA PHE A 103 8.59 -20.23 -17.09
C PHE A 103 8.51 -21.48 -16.19
N PHE A 104 7.86 -21.40 -15.05
CA PHE A 104 7.83 -22.46 -14.05
C PHE A 104 6.55 -23.31 -14.07
N GLY A 105 5.57 -22.93 -14.90
CA GLY A 105 4.28 -23.60 -14.99
C GLY A 105 3.27 -23.14 -13.94
N ASP A 106 2.07 -23.71 -14.00
CA ASP A 106 0.97 -23.37 -13.11
C ASP A 106 1.30 -23.70 -11.65
N LEU A 107 0.95 -22.78 -10.76
CA LEU A 107 1.10 -22.96 -9.33
C LEU A 107 0.10 -24.01 -8.81
N ASP A 108 0.58 -24.94 -7.98
CA ASP A 108 -0.29 -25.88 -7.29
C ASP A 108 -0.91 -25.20 -6.04
N TYR A 109 -2.17 -24.84 -6.16
CA TYR A 109 -2.94 -24.21 -5.07
C TYR A 109 -3.49 -25.21 -4.06
N SER A 110 -3.30 -26.52 -4.26
CA SER A 110 -3.85 -27.58 -3.39
C SER A 110 -3.32 -27.52 -1.94
N ASN A 111 -2.13 -26.96 -1.76
CA ASN A 111 -1.51 -26.77 -0.45
C ASN A 111 -1.98 -25.51 0.30
N LEU A 112 -2.78 -24.65 -0.36
CA LEU A 112 -3.33 -23.45 0.25
C LEU A 112 -4.76 -23.75 0.72
N GLU A 113 -4.94 -23.87 2.04
CA GLU A 113 -6.11 -24.43 2.73
C GLU A 113 -7.45 -23.80 2.27
N TYR A 114 -7.46 -22.52 1.90
CA TYR A 114 -8.66 -21.81 1.45
C TYR A 114 -8.78 -21.71 -0.07
N LEU A 115 -7.68 -21.72 -0.81
CA LEU A 115 -7.66 -21.53 -2.26
C LEU A 115 -7.93 -22.82 -3.03
N GLY A 116 -7.51 -23.96 -2.48
CA GLY A 116 -7.67 -25.26 -3.16
C GLY A 116 -9.12 -25.70 -3.38
N SER A 117 -10.08 -25.11 -2.64
CA SER A 117 -11.51 -25.40 -2.78
C SER A 117 -12.29 -24.40 -3.65
N MET A 118 -11.64 -23.32 -4.11
CA MET A 118 -12.29 -22.25 -4.87
C MET A 118 -12.08 -22.42 -6.38
N SER A 119 -13.12 -22.18 -7.16
CA SER A 119 -13.05 -22.26 -8.62
C SER A 119 -12.16 -21.21 -9.28
N ASN A 120 -11.91 -20.08 -8.59
CA ASN A 120 -11.11 -18.95 -9.06
C ASN A 120 -9.85 -18.74 -8.19
N SER A 121 -9.20 -19.83 -7.79
CA SER A 121 -8.03 -19.80 -6.90
C SER A 121 -6.88 -18.91 -7.42
N ALA A 122 -6.63 -18.96 -8.72
CA ALA A 122 -5.61 -18.13 -9.36
C ALA A 122 -5.90 -16.63 -9.21
N ASP A 123 -7.10 -16.19 -9.55
CA ASP A 123 -7.49 -14.76 -9.46
C ASP A 123 -7.43 -14.23 -8.04
N ILE A 124 -7.80 -15.05 -7.06
CA ILE A 124 -7.74 -14.68 -5.64
C ILE A 124 -6.29 -14.57 -5.18
N PHE A 125 -5.43 -15.51 -5.58
CA PHE A 125 -4.01 -15.48 -5.27
C PHE A 125 -3.31 -14.25 -5.88
N TRP A 126 -3.62 -13.92 -7.15
CA TRP A 126 -3.15 -12.71 -7.80
C TRP A 126 -3.56 -11.45 -7.05
N THR A 127 -4.80 -11.41 -6.61
CA THR A 127 -5.36 -10.32 -5.80
C THR A 127 -4.61 -10.14 -4.49
N ASP A 128 -4.30 -11.24 -3.81
CA ASP A 128 -3.57 -11.22 -2.54
C ASP A 128 -2.15 -10.67 -2.72
N ILE A 129 -1.41 -11.14 -3.74
CA ILE A 129 -0.08 -10.60 -4.08
C ILE A 129 -0.16 -9.11 -4.39
N LEU A 130 -1.15 -8.67 -5.16
CA LEU A 130 -1.31 -7.26 -5.54
C LEU A 130 -1.57 -6.38 -4.32
N LEU A 131 -2.49 -6.77 -3.45
CA LEU A 131 -2.84 -5.98 -2.26
C LEU A 131 -1.73 -5.99 -1.21
N THR A 132 -1.09 -7.13 -0.99
CA THR A 132 0.04 -7.26 -0.06
C THR A 132 1.24 -6.46 -0.56
N GLY A 133 1.57 -6.60 -1.84
CA GLY A 133 2.63 -5.83 -2.49
C GLY A 133 2.36 -4.33 -2.45
N LEU A 134 1.11 -3.90 -2.66
CA LEU A 134 0.71 -2.51 -2.56
C LEU A 134 1.03 -1.93 -1.17
N GLY A 135 0.68 -2.64 -0.10
CA GLY A 135 0.96 -2.19 1.27
C GLY A 135 2.46 -1.93 1.48
N ALA A 136 3.31 -2.90 1.15
CA ALA A 136 4.76 -2.79 1.29
C ALA A 136 5.34 -1.63 0.45
N ILE A 137 4.92 -1.49 -0.81
CA ILE A 137 5.41 -0.42 -1.69
C ILE A 137 4.98 0.95 -1.17
N MET A 138 3.75 1.07 -0.68
CA MET A 138 3.25 2.34 -0.16
C MET A 138 4.00 2.81 1.07
N ASP A 139 4.37 1.92 1.99
CA ASP A 139 5.16 2.26 3.17
C ASP A 139 6.53 2.85 2.77
N VAL A 140 7.19 2.23 1.79
CA VAL A 140 8.45 2.74 1.24
C VAL A 140 8.24 4.08 0.53
N ALA A 141 7.22 4.18 -0.32
CA ALA A 141 6.95 5.40 -1.10
C ALA A 141 6.63 6.60 -0.19
N VAL A 142 5.82 6.40 0.86
CA VAL A 142 5.49 7.44 1.84
C VAL A 142 6.75 7.87 2.60
N THR A 143 7.55 6.92 3.08
CA THR A 143 8.76 7.20 3.87
C THR A 143 9.79 7.97 3.04
N ILE A 144 10.11 7.50 1.83
CA ILE A 144 11.06 8.20 0.95
C ILE A 144 10.54 9.58 0.56
N SER A 145 9.24 9.70 0.23
CA SER A 145 8.63 10.98 -0.14
C SER A 145 8.65 11.98 1.01
N ALA A 146 8.38 11.53 2.24
CA ALA A 146 8.44 12.37 3.43
C ALA A 146 9.88 12.84 3.72
N ALA A 147 10.84 11.91 3.69
CA ALA A 147 12.24 12.21 3.97
C ALA A 147 12.86 13.14 2.93
N THR A 148 12.65 12.87 1.64
CA THR A 148 13.13 13.74 0.55
C THR A 148 12.44 15.11 0.57
N GLY A 149 11.15 15.15 0.91
CA GLY A 149 10.42 16.40 1.11
C GLY A 149 10.99 17.26 2.23
N GLU A 150 11.44 16.64 3.33
CA GLU A 150 12.08 17.34 4.46
C GLU A 150 13.48 17.87 4.08
N ILE A 151 14.25 17.12 3.29
CA ILE A 151 15.55 17.58 2.76
C ILE A 151 15.38 18.84 1.92
N VAL A 152 14.40 18.86 1.00
CA VAL A 152 14.11 20.04 0.16
C VAL A 152 13.61 21.21 1.00
N ARG A 153 12.80 20.95 2.03
CA ARG A 153 12.31 22.00 2.94
C ARG A 153 13.43 22.68 3.71
N LYS A 154 14.43 21.90 4.17
CA LYS A 154 15.59 22.44 4.92
C LYS A 154 16.65 23.07 4.01
N ASN A 155 16.80 22.55 2.81
CA ASN A 155 17.77 23.01 1.82
C ASN A 155 17.10 23.22 0.44
N PRO A 156 16.44 24.37 0.19
CA PRO A 156 15.75 24.61 -1.08
C PRO A 156 16.65 24.54 -2.31
N ASP A 157 17.94 24.87 -2.15
CA ASP A 157 18.95 24.88 -3.22
C ASP A 157 19.66 23.53 -3.40
N VAL A 158 19.17 22.46 -2.80
CA VAL A 158 19.76 21.12 -2.95
C VAL A 158 19.73 20.68 -4.42
N SER A 159 20.88 20.28 -4.96
CA SER A 159 20.94 19.78 -6.33
C SER A 159 20.16 18.47 -6.48
N LEU A 160 19.52 18.29 -7.63
CA LEU A 160 18.71 17.08 -7.94
C LEU A 160 19.55 15.80 -7.75
N ARG A 161 20.84 15.83 -8.14
CA ARG A 161 21.74 14.69 -7.98
C ARG A 161 21.92 14.28 -6.51
N LYS A 162 22.09 15.25 -5.60
CA LYS A 162 22.20 14.99 -4.16
C LYS A 162 20.89 14.47 -3.59
N LEU A 163 19.78 15.02 -4.03
CA LEU A 163 18.45 14.56 -3.60
C LEU A 163 18.18 13.12 -4.00
N ILE A 164 18.49 12.73 -5.24
CA ILE A 164 18.39 11.35 -5.71
C ILE A 164 19.30 10.41 -4.92
N HIS A 165 20.54 10.84 -4.65
CA HIS A 165 21.48 10.04 -3.85
C HIS A 165 20.92 9.81 -2.44
N SER A 166 20.49 10.87 -1.75
CA SER A 166 19.89 10.74 -0.41
C SER A 166 18.63 9.86 -0.39
N GLY A 167 17.76 10.02 -1.38
CA GLY A 167 16.55 9.18 -1.51
C GLY A 167 16.90 7.70 -1.71
N ARG A 168 17.96 7.41 -2.46
CA ARG A 168 18.45 6.04 -2.68
C ARG A 168 19.06 5.43 -1.42
N GLU A 169 19.86 6.19 -0.66
CA GLU A 169 20.41 5.73 0.63
C GLU A 169 19.30 5.40 1.61
N ILE A 170 18.28 6.27 1.75
CA ILE A 170 17.10 5.99 2.57
C ILE A 170 16.40 4.71 2.10
N GLY A 171 16.27 4.52 0.78
CA GLY A 171 15.69 3.32 0.21
C GLY A 171 16.47 2.05 0.56
N TYR A 172 17.80 2.11 0.56
CA TYR A 172 18.65 0.98 0.97
C TYR A 172 18.49 0.65 2.46
N ASP A 173 18.41 1.65 3.32
CA ASP A 173 18.22 1.44 4.75
C ASP A 173 16.86 0.76 5.03
N ILE A 174 15.79 1.23 4.37
CA ILE A 174 14.45 0.62 4.49
C ILE A 174 14.47 -0.82 3.96
N MET A 175 15.08 -1.05 2.79
CA MET A 175 15.17 -2.38 2.20
C MET A 175 15.94 -3.34 3.11
N GLY A 176 17.03 -2.88 3.72
CA GLY A 176 17.80 -3.67 4.68
C GLY A 176 16.98 -4.12 5.89
N THR A 177 16.07 -3.29 6.37
CA THR A 177 15.17 -3.65 7.47
C THR A 177 14.05 -4.61 7.02
N MET A 178 13.48 -4.42 5.83
CA MET A 178 12.40 -5.24 5.30
C MET A 178 12.84 -6.66 4.89
N ILE A 179 14.07 -6.82 4.40
CA ILE A 179 14.59 -8.15 4.00
C ILE A 179 14.92 -9.03 5.22
N ASN A 180 15.22 -8.41 6.38
CA ASN A 180 15.60 -9.12 7.59
C ASN A 180 14.39 -9.51 8.49
N VAL A 181 13.18 -9.22 8.08
CA VAL A 181 11.94 -9.61 8.76
C VAL A 181 11.32 -10.81 8.07
#